data_0d50ca55e3b999bd88426d61b61c369c
#
_entry.id   0d50ca55e3b999bd88426d61b61c369c
#
_cell.length_a   1.000
_cell.length_b   1.000
_cell.length_c   1.000
_cell.angle_alpha   90.00
_cell.angle_beta   90.00
_cell.angle_gamma   90.00
#
_symmetry.space_group_name_H-M   'P 1'
#
loop_
_entity.id
_entity.type
_entity.pdbx_description
1 polymer ?
#
loop_
_entity_poly.entity_id
_entity_poly.type
_entity_poly.pdbx_seq_one_letter_code
_entity_poly.pdbx_strand_id
1 'polypeptide(L)'
;MIEKILAYILARCINSEFDQTTVALISENLKISRSQVSVVLNKLVKENKLIRIESKPFCFISVEYLKEKSIPFKDSVYASLDDLLTNQEKKDFEKLVGMNHSLAQTVKQCKATISYPPNGLPMLLYGPTGTGKSLIAKLTYEWARNQGVISKDGQFVQVNCSEYANNPELLTANLFGHVKGAFTGAEKDNEGLIALADNGVLFLDEVHELKAECQEKLFLFMDQGIYHRVGDNEKWYKSNVRIVFATTENPDKVLLKTLMRRIPMTITIPSLEQRGTQERIELLYNIFSQEEKRLDCQIKMSSKVYNALLQSKMPGNIGQLKSSVQSCCINSLFDKVNDELVIHLDSLPKDLLQQVYANQKTVLDDDEYIYVDDLQGYYNGTKEILQLNDSLLACYRKYKEEHTSLSDFMAKDTFNKTGYRHH
;
A
#
# COMPACT_ATOMS: atom_id res chain seq x y z
N MET A 1 33.07 -32.04 6.41
CA MET A 1 33.42 -30.65 6.03
C MET A 1 32.16 -29.86 5.69
N ILE A 2 31.36 -30.33 4.77
CA ILE A 2 30.10 -29.64 4.33
C ILE A 2 29.16 -29.38 5.52
N GLU A 3 28.90 -30.42 6.34
CA GLU A 3 28.03 -30.30 7.52
C GLU A 3 28.53 -29.27 8.54
N LYS A 4 29.85 -29.19 8.75
CA LYS A 4 30.47 -28.23 9.69
C LYS A 4 30.26 -26.78 9.18
N ILE A 5 30.37 -26.55 7.87
CA ILE A 5 30.13 -25.23 7.26
C ILE A 5 28.66 -24.84 7.35
N LEU A 6 27.73 -25.77 7.05
CA LEU A 6 26.30 -25.51 7.16
C LEU A 6 25.89 -25.23 8.62
N ALA A 7 26.35 -26.03 9.59
CA ALA A 7 26.05 -25.80 11.00
C ALA A 7 26.59 -24.44 11.50
N TYR A 8 27.80 -24.06 11.07
CA TYR A 8 28.35 -22.74 11.40
C TYR A 8 27.49 -21.60 10.86
N ILE A 9 27.12 -21.65 9.57
CA ILE A 9 26.30 -20.62 8.93
C ILE A 9 24.91 -20.57 9.59
N LEU A 10 24.27 -21.71 9.85
CA LEU A 10 22.97 -21.78 10.51
C LEU A 10 23.02 -21.13 11.90
N ALA A 11 24.02 -21.44 12.71
CA ALA A 11 24.19 -20.84 14.03
C ALA A 11 24.37 -19.31 13.97
N ARG A 12 25.14 -18.80 12.99
CA ARG A 12 25.29 -17.34 12.79
C ARG A 12 24.00 -16.69 12.31
N CYS A 13 23.26 -17.33 11.40
CA CYS A 13 21.96 -16.85 10.97
C CYS A 13 20.95 -16.75 12.13
N ILE A 14 20.90 -17.74 13.02
CA ILE A 14 20.02 -17.74 14.20
C ILE A 14 20.33 -16.55 15.12
N ASN A 15 21.59 -16.18 15.27
CA ASN A 15 22.03 -15.04 16.08
C ASN A 15 21.93 -13.70 15.32
N SER A 16 21.44 -13.67 14.09
CA SER A 16 21.41 -12.48 13.21
C SER A 16 22.80 -11.90 12.89
N GLU A 17 23.85 -12.71 12.95
CA GLU A 17 25.25 -12.34 12.69
C GLU A 17 25.62 -12.66 11.21
N PHE A 18 24.86 -12.10 10.27
CA PHE A 18 25.03 -12.41 8.83
C PHE A 18 26.37 -11.97 8.26
N ASP A 19 26.97 -10.93 8.81
CA ASP A 19 28.30 -10.42 8.48
C ASP A 19 29.41 -11.45 8.80
N GLN A 20 29.16 -12.36 9.74
CA GLN A 20 30.08 -13.42 10.13
C GLN A 20 30.09 -14.65 9.20
N THR A 21 29.23 -14.64 8.19
CA THR A 21 29.08 -15.76 7.23
C THR A 21 29.90 -15.60 5.95
N THR A 22 30.96 -14.79 5.96
CA THR A 22 31.85 -14.57 4.82
C THR A 22 32.87 -15.71 4.65
N VAL A 23 33.38 -15.90 3.43
CA VAL A 23 34.43 -16.91 3.14
C VAL A 23 35.64 -16.77 4.05
N ALA A 24 36.04 -15.53 4.36
CA ALA A 24 37.22 -15.26 5.21
C ALA A 24 36.99 -15.71 6.63
N LEU A 25 35.87 -15.35 7.25
CA LEU A 25 35.53 -15.65 8.63
C LEU A 25 35.24 -17.17 8.85
N ILE A 26 34.55 -17.78 7.87
CA ILE A 26 34.32 -19.24 7.90
C ILE A 26 35.64 -19.99 7.81
N SER A 27 36.57 -19.56 6.96
CA SER A 27 37.90 -20.14 6.80
C SER A 27 38.69 -20.05 8.11
N GLU A 28 38.70 -18.91 8.77
CA GLU A 28 39.40 -18.63 10.02
C GLU A 28 38.82 -19.45 11.18
N ASN A 29 37.52 -19.39 11.38
CA ASN A 29 36.84 -20.05 12.51
C ASN A 29 36.86 -21.59 12.41
N LEU A 30 36.75 -22.13 11.21
CA LEU A 30 36.73 -23.58 11.01
C LEU A 30 38.13 -24.17 10.69
N LYS A 31 39.16 -23.32 10.53
CA LYS A 31 40.56 -23.72 10.16
C LYS A 31 40.58 -24.51 8.84
N ILE A 32 39.80 -24.09 7.87
CA ILE A 32 39.72 -24.68 6.51
C ILE A 32 40.27 -23.65 5.51
N SER A 33 40.96 -24.08 4.47
CA SER A 33 41.49 -23.15 3.49
C SER A 33 40.39 -22.36 2.75
N ARG A 34 40.61 -21.08 2.45
CA ARG A 34 39.66 -20.21 1.77
C ARG A 34 39.16 -20.79 0.44
N SER A 35 40.05 -21.43 -0.31
CA SER A 35 39.72 -22.09 -1.58
C SER A 35 38.72 -23.22 -1.41
N GLN A 36 38.92 -24.08 -0.41
CA GLN A 36 38.02 -25.17 -0.09
C GLN A 36 36.64 -24.67 0.41
N VAL A 37 36.64 -23.66 1.28
CA VAL A 37 35.39 -23.02 1.74
C VAL A 37 34.62 -22.43 0.57
N SER A 38 35.25 -21.67 -0.34
CA SER A 38 34.61 -21.06 -1.50
C SER A 38 34.01 -22.11 -2.43
N VAL A 39 34.71 -23.21 -2.71
CA VAL A 39 34.18 -24.31 -3.55
C VAL A 39 32.95 -24.94 -2.92
N VAL A 40 32.98 -25.21 -1.60
CA VAL A 40 31.83 -25.80 -0.88
C VAL A 40 30.65 -24.85 -0.86
N LEU A 41 30.86 -23.57 -0.56
CA LEU A 41 29.79 -22.57 -0.54
C LEU A 41 29.10 -22.43 -1.89
N ASN A 42 29.87 -22.31 -2.97
CA ASN A 42 29.29 -22.24 -4.32
C ASN A 42 28.53 -23.50 -4.70
N LYS A 43 28.98 -24.68 -4.26
CA LYS A 43 28.24 -25.94 -4.43
C LYS A 43 26.92 -25.91 -3.66
N LEU A 44 26.91 -25.47 -2.41
CA LEU A 44 25.72 -25.40 -1.56
C LEU A 44 24.70 -24.35 -2.06
N VAL A 45 25.16 -23.27 -2.68
CA VAL A 45 24.27 -22.30 -3.36
C VAL A 45 23.62 -22.94 -4.57
N LYS A 46 24.37 -23.69 -5.41
CA LYS A 46 23.78 -24.44 -6.56
C LYS A 46 22.82 -25.54 -6.12
N GLU A 47 23.03 -26.13 -4.95
CA GLU A 47 22.12 -27.13 -4.37
C GLU A 47 20.92 -26.51 -3.64
N ASN A 48 20.74 -25.18 -3.71
CA ASN A 48 19.68 -24.42 -3.01
C ASN A 48 19.64 -24.69 -1.48
N LYS A 49 20.82 -24.92 -0.85
CA LYS A 49 20.97 -25.03 0.60
C LYS A 49 21.43 -23.74 1.26
N LEU A 50 22.08 -22.88 0.49
CA LEU A 50 22.51 -21.54 0.89
C LEU A 50 22.07 -20.51 -0.15
N ILE A 51 21.84 -19.29 0.31
CA ILE A 51 21.67 -18.10 -0.51
C ILE A 51 22.94 -17.25 -0.39
N ARG A 52 23.41 -16.70 -1.52
CA ARG A 52 24.53 -15.77 -1.56
C ARG A 52 24.02 -14.34 -1.62
N ILE A 53 24.53 -13.48 -0.75
CA ILE A 53 24.33 -12.04 -0.79
C ILE A 53 25.57 -11.39 -1.41
N GLU A 54 25.40 -10.59 -2.47
CA GLU A 54 26.49 -9.98 -3.23
C GLU A 54 26.99 -8.64 -2.63
N SER A 55 26.70 -8.39 -1.34
CA SER A 55 27.36 -7.34 -0.57
C SER A 55 28.89 -7.55 -0.55
N LYS A 56 29.66 -6.50 -0.37
CA LYS A 56 31.12 -6.61 -0.23
C LYS A 56 31.49 -6.51 1.25
N PRO A 57 31.97 -7.60 1.88
CA PRO A 57 32.25 -8.95 1.35
C PRO A 57 30.96 -9.78 1.17
N PHE A 58 31.01 -10.83 0.30
CA PHE A 58 29.91 -11.76 0.08
C PHE A 58 29.56 -12.51 1.36
N CYS A 59 28.27 -12.52 1.71
CA CYS A 59 27.72 -13.28 2.83
C CYS A 59 26.86 -14.44 2.35
N PHE A 60 26.69 -15.46 3.20
CA PHE A 60 25.89 -16.64 2.88
C PHE A 60 24.86 -16.89 3.97
N ILE A 61 23.61 -17.18 3.56
CA ILE A 61 22.49 -17.38 4.47
C ILE A 61 21.95 -18.81 4.30
N SER A 62 21.64 -19.46 5.41
CA SER A 62 21.06 -20.81 5.39
C SER A 62 19.61 -20.78 4.90
N VAL A 63 19.27 -21.62 3.92
CA VAL A 63 17.90 -21.84 3.47
C VAL A 63 17.04 -22.46 4.56
N GLU A 64 17.61 -23.28 5.43
CA GLU A 64 16.93 -23.86 6.58
C GLU A 64 16.46 -22.76 7.55
N TYR A 65 17.34 -21.80 7.89
CA TYR A 65 17.00 -20.63 8.69
C TYR A 65 15.86 -19.81 8.07
N LEU A 66 15.91 -19.55 6.76
CA LEU A 66 14.86 -18.80 6.08
C LEU A 66 13.52 -19.53 6.13
N LYS A 67 13.50 -20.84 5.99
CA LYS A 67 12.29 -21.66 6.11
C LYS A 67 11.73 -21.66 7.53
N GLU A 68 12.57 -21.79 8.57
CA GLU A 68 12.15 -21.72 9.97
C GLU A 68 11.56 -20.35 10.32
N LYS A 69 12.15 -19.28 9.81
CA LYS A 69 11.65 -17.90 10.00
C LYS A 69 10.53 -17.53 9.01
N SER A 70 10.08 -18.46 8.15
CA SER A 70 9.09 -18.22 7.11
C SER A 70 9.45 -17.06 6.19
N ILE A 71 10.74 -16.82 5.94
CA ILE A 71 11.24 -15.79 5.01
C ILE A 71 11.21 -16.39 3.60
N PRO A 72 10.36 -15.90 2.69
CA PRO A 72 10.30 -16.41 1.32
C PRO A 72 11.51 -15.95 0.51
N PHE A 73 11.99 -16.82 -0.36
CA PHE A 73 13.06 -16.52 -1.31
C PHE A 73 12.74 -17.18 -2.65
N LYS A 74 13.13 -16.54 -3.75
CA LYS A 74 12.94 -17.03 -5.13
C LYS A 74 14.26 -17.43 -5.76
N ASP A 75 15.28 -16.63 -5.51
CA ASP A 75 16.59 -16.76 -6.12
C ASP A 75 17.63 -17.29 -5.12
N SER A 76 18.71 -17.84 -5.64
CA SER A 76 19.86 -18.29 -4.85
C SER A 76 20.92 -17.20 -4.65
N VAL A 77 20.73 -16.02 -5.27
CA VAL A 77 21.64 -14.87 -5.19
C VAL A 77 20.84 -13.59 -5.10
N TYR A 78 21.19 -12.71 -4.16
CA TYR A 78 20.57 -11.39 -3.93
C TYR A 78 21.65 -10.32 -3.86
N ALA A 79 21.34 -9.10 -4.30
CA ALA A 79 22.27 -7.98 -4.32
C ALA A 79 22.63 -7.51 -2.90
N SER A 80 21.67 -7.52 -1.98
CA SER A 80 21.85 -7.13 -0.58
C SER A 80 21.01 -8.00 0.37
N LEU A 81 21.28 -7.91 1.67
CA LEU A 81 20.44 -8.53 2.70
C LEU A 81 19.04 -7.91 2.71
N ASP A 82 18.96 -6.61 2.51
CA ASP A 82 17.69 -5.90 2.39
C ASP A 82 16.88 -6.36 1.18
N ASP A 83 17.54 -6.65 0.05
CA ASP A 83 16.90 -7.22 -1.13
C ASP A 83 16.29 -8.60 -0.85
N LEU A 84 16.96 -9.45 -0.07
CA LEU A 84 16.39 -10.73 0.38
C LEU A 84 15.24 -10.52 1.38
N LEU A 85 15.35 -9.58 2.31
CA LEU A 85 14.37 -9.36 3.38
C LEU A 85 13.17 -8.52 2.89
N THR A 86 13.39 -7.56 1.99
CA THR A 86 12.32 -6.73 1.40
C THR A 86 11.63 -7.41 0.23
N ASN A 87 12.23 -8.41 -0.41
CA ASN A 87 11.57 -9.31 -1.36
C ASN A 87 10.54 -10.26 -0.71
N GLN A 88 10.22 -10.08 0.57
CA GLN A 88 8.94 -10.51 1.10
C GLN A 88 7.87 -9.72 0.34
N GLU A 89 7.30 -10.30 -0.72
CA GLU A 89 6.08 -9.76 -1.28
C GLU A 89 5.11 -9.61 -0.10
N LYS A 90 4.95 -8.35 0.33
CA LYS A 90 3.97 -8.01 1.37
C LYS A 90 2.68 -8.74 1.01
N LYS A 91 2.18 -9.58 1.90
CA LYS A 91 0.97 -10.36 1.64
C LYS A 91 -0.24 -9.54 2.02
N ASP A 92 -1.25 -9.60 1.20
CA ASP A 92 -2.57 -9.03 1.50
C ASP A 92 -2.50 -7.58 2.02
N PHE A 93 -3.05 -7.35 3.21
CA PHE A 93 -3.09 -6.05 3.86
C PHE A 93 -1.72 -5.47 4.25
N GLU A 94 -0.64 -6.24 4.28
CA GLU A 94 0.71 -5.71 4.51
C GLU A 94 1.16 -4.75 3.40
N LYS A 95 0.52 -4.84 2.22
CA LYS A 95 0.70 -3.89 1.10
C LYS A 95 0.05 -2.54 1.36
N LEU A 96 -0.83 -2.45 2.36
CA LEU A 96 -1.67 -1.28 2.61
C LEU A 96 -0.98 -0.31 3.57
N VAL A 97 -0.61 0.86 3.07
CA VAL A 97 -0.12 1.96 3.92
C VAL A 97 -1.23 2.37 4.88
N GLY A 98 -0.87 2.53 6.15
CA GLY A 98 -1.82 2.86 7.21
C GLY A 98 -2.52 1.65 7.83
N MET A 99 -2.17 0.41 7.46
CA MET A 99 -2.77 -0.81 8.00
C MET A 99 -2.76 -0.86 9.53
N ASN A 100 -1.69 -0.40 10.17
CA ASN A 100 -1.51 -0.38 11.62
C ASN A 100 -1.86 0.98 12.27
N HIS A 101 -2.31 1.95 11.48
CA HIS A 101 -2.59 3.33 11.90
C HIS A 101 -4.02 3.72 11.53
N SER A 102 -4.22 4.61 10.58
CA SER A 102 -5.55 5.14 10.22
C SER A 102 -6.52 4.08 9.71
N LEU A 103 -6.02 3.02 9.08
CA LEU A 103 -6.83 1.94 8.52
C LEU A 103 -6.89 0.67 9.40
N ALA A 104 -6.32 0.70 10.60
CA ALA A 104 -6.30 -0.48 11.48
C ALA A 104 -7.71 -1.01 11.79
N GLN A 105 -8.64 -0.12 12.11
CA GLN A 105 -10.04 -0.48 12.38
C GLN A 105 -10.74 -0.97 11.10
N THR A 106 -10.51 -0.32 9.96
CA THR A 106 -11.03 -0.74 8.65
C THR A 106 -10.60 -2.17 8.32
N VAL A 107 -9.31 -2.47 8.44
CA VAL A 107 -8.76 -3.81 8.18
C VAL A 107 -9.36 -4.85 9.13
N LYS A 108 -9.47 -4.52 10.43
CA LYS A 108 -10.09 -5.40 11.43
C LYS A 108 -11.54 -5.72 11.07
N GLN A 109 -12.32 -4.72 10.70
CA GLN A 109 -13.71 -4.87 10.31
C GLN A 109 -13.86 -5.69 9.02
N CYS A 110 -13.06 -5.43 7.99
CA CYS A 110 -13.05 -6.20 6.75
C CYS A 110 -12.77 -7.70 7.03
N LYS A 111 -11.72 -8.00 7.80
CA LYS A 111 -11.35 -9.37 8.18
C LYS A 111 -12.48 -10.07 8.95
N ALA A 112 -13.06 -9.40 9.94
CA ALA A 112 -14.13 -9.97 10.74
C ALA A 112 -15.41 -10.25 9.90
N THR A 113 -15.78 -9.30 9.03
CA THR A 113 -17.00 -9.40 8.22
C THR A 113 -16.90 -10.50 7.17
N ILE A 114 -15.76 -10.59 6.47
CA ILE A 114 -15.57 -11.62 5.42
C ILE A 114 -15.49 -13.04 6.01
N SER A 115 -15.04 -13.16 7.27
CA SER A 115 -14.88 -14.45 7.97
C SER A 115 -16.08 -14.83 8.82
N TYR A 116 -17.13 -14.01 8.89
CA TYR A 116 -18.26 -14.28 9.74
C TYR A 116 -19.01 -15.56 9.30
N PRO A 117 -19.28 -16.53 10.23
CA PRO A 117 -19.95 -17.77 9.87
C PRO A 117 -21.40 -17.55 9.44
N PRO A 118 -21.96 -18.38 8.53
CA PRO A 118 -21.27 -19.47 7.82
C PRO A 118 -20.51 -19.04 6.57
N ASN A 119 -20.89 -17.95 5.90
CA ASN A 119 -20.39 -17.59 4.56
C ASN A 119 -19.96 -16.12 4.44
N GLY A 120 -19.52 -15.50 5.56
CA GLY A 120 -19.27 -14.07 5.60
C GLY A 120 -20.58 -13.25 5.66
N LEU A 121 -20.44 -11.96 5.90
CA LEU A 121 -21.53 -11.00 5.82
C LEU A 121 -21.27 -9.98 4.71
N PRO A 122 -22.32 -9.43 4.10
CA PRO A 122 -22.17 -8.30 3.19
C PRO A 122 -21.58 -7.10 3.92
N MET A 123 -20.70 -6.36 3.23
CA MET A 123 -20.11 -5.12 3.75
C MET A 123 -20.18 -4.00 2.73
N LEU A 124 -20.25 -2.77 3.23
CA LEU A 124 -20.23 -1.55 2.42
C LEU A 124 -19.01 -0.71 2.78
N LEU A 125 -18.13 -0.47 1.81
CA LEU A 125 -17.00 0.44 1.91
C LEU A 125 -17.46 1.85 1.50
N TYR A 126 -17.44 2.78 2.44
CA TYR A 126 -17.86 4.15 2.23
C TYR A 126 -16.68 5.11 2.36
N GLY A 127 -16.55 6.06 1.47
CA GLY A 127 -15.50 7.09 1.54
C GLY A 127 -15.29 7.83 0.22
N PRO A 128 -14.62 8.98 0.25
CA PRO A 128 -14.38 9.80 -0.93
C PRO A 128 -13.71 9.04 -2.08
N THR A 129 -13.81 9.57 -3.29
CA THR A 129 -13.11 9.01 -4.46
C THR A 129 -11.58 8.98 -4.22
N GLY A 130 -10.91 7.98 -4.77
CA GLY A 130 -9.45 7.86 -4.69
C GLY A 130 -8.88 7.48 -3.32
N THR A 131 -9.70 7.08 -2.33
CA THR A 131 -9.25 6.66 -0.99
C THR A 131 -8.76 5.21 -0.92
N GLY A 132 -8.97 4.42 -1.99
CA GLY A 132 -8.52 3.03 -2.10
C GLY A 132 -9.57 1.98 -1.76
N LYS A 133 -10.88 2.27 -1.87
CA LYS A 133 -11.99 1.32 -1.64
C LYS A 133 -11.80 0.00 -2.39
N SER A 134 -11.56 0.07 -3.69
CA SER A 134 -11.38 -1.10 -4.56
C SER A 134 -10.12 -1.91 -4.20
N LEU A 135 -9.03 -1.23 -3.77
CA LEU A 135 -7.83 -1.90 -3.26
C LEU A 135 -8.14 -2.65 -1.96
N ILE A 136 -8.84 -2.03 -1.01
CA ILE A 136 -9.23 -2.65 0.27
C ILE A 136 -10.12 -3.88 0.02
N ALA A 137 -11.08 -3.80 -0.89
CA ALA A 137 -11.92 -4.94 -1.28
C ALA A 137 -11.07 -6.10 -1.82
N LYS A 138 -10.12 -5.81 -2.73
CA LYS A 138 -9.20 -6.80 -3.28
C LYS A 138 -8.30 -7.43 -2.23
N LEU A 139 -7.72 -6.62 -1.34
CA LEU A 139 -6.87 -7.12 -0.24
C LEU A 139 -7.68 -7.95 0.77
N THR A 140 -8.95 -7.61 0.99
CA THR A 140 -9.87 -8.41 1.81
C THR A 140 -10.06 -9.81 1.21
N TYR A 141 -10.28 -9.89 -0.09
CA TYR A 141 -10.37 -11.17 -0.81
C TYR A 141 -9.05 -11.94 -0.74
N GLU A 142 -7.91 -11.30 -1.06
CA GLU A 142 -6.58 -11.94 -1.03
C GLU A 142 -6.30 -12.53 0.36
N TRP A 143 -6.56 -11.77 1.41
CA TRP A 143 -6.43 -12.21 2.80
C TRP A 143 -7.35 -13.41 3.10
N ALA A 144 -8.63 -13.33 2.76
CA ALA A 144 -9.60 -14.39 3.02
C ALA A 144 -9.24 -15.69 2.30
N ARG A 145 -8.72 -15.58 1.07
CA ARG A 145 -8.22 -16.72 0.29
C ARG A 145 -6.97 -17.35 0.92
N ASN A 146 -6.04 -16.53 1.38
CA ASN A 146 -4.80 -16.99 2.04
C ASN A 146 -5.08 -17.64 3.40
N GLN A 147 -6.12 -17.20 4.12
CA GLN A 147 -6.57 -17.81 5.37
C GLN A 147 -7.49 -19.03 5.17
N GLY A 148 -7.79 -19.40 3.93
CA GLY A 148 -8.70 -20.52 3.65
C GLY A 148 -10.19 -20.23 3.94
N VAL A 149 -10.56 -18.96 4.20
CA VAL A 149 -11.96 -18.52 4.38
C VAL A 149 -12.71 -18.58 3.04
N ILE A 150 -12.02 -18.32 1.95
CA ILE A 150 -12.49 -18.46 0.57
C ILE A 150 -11.75 -19.61 -0.08
N SER A 151 -12.47 -20.42 -0.88
CA SER A 151 -11.87 -21.55 -1.59
C SER A 151 -10.81 -21.06 -2.59
N LYS A 152 -9.86 -21.94 -2.94
CA LYS A 152 -8.81 -21.61 -3.92
C LYS A 152 -9.37 -21.26 -5.30
N ASP A 153 -10.53 -21.84 -5.64
CA ASP A 153 -11.21 -21.64 -6.91
C ASP A 153 -12.17 -20.44 -6.90
N GLY A 154 -12.50 -19.92 -5.71
CA GLY A 154 -13.36 -18.74 -5.54
C GLY A 154 -12.71 -17.50 -6.15
N GLN A 155 -13.41 -16.85 -7.08
CA GLN A 155 -12.90 -15.69 -7.83
C GLN A 155 -13.25 -14.36 -7.16
N PHE A 156 -12.45 -13.35 -7.46
CA PHE A 156 -12.78 -11.95 -7.19
C PHE A 156 -13.35 -11.32 -8.45
N VAL A 157 -14.65 -11.11 -8.47
CA VAL A 157 -15.37 -10.51 -9.60
C VAL A 157 -15.69 -9.06 -9.25
N GLN A 158 -15.19 -8.13 -10.03
CA GLN A 158 -15.39 -6.69 -9.84
C GLN A 158 -16.29 -6.12 -10.91
N VAL A 159 -17.23 -5.27 -10.50
CA VAL A 159 -18.12 -4.51 -11.39
C VAL A 159 -18.12 -3.06 -10.93
N ASN A 160 -17.91 -2.15 -11.86
CA ASN A 160 -18.15 -0.72 -11.66
C ASN A 160 -19.56 -0.38 -12.17
N CYS A 161 -20.49 -0.09 -11.24
CA CYS A 161 -21.87 0.18 -11.60
C CYS A 161 -22.03 1.45 -12.44
N SER A 162 -21.12 2.42 -12.34
CA SER A 162 -21.17 3.65 -13.11
C SER A 162 -20.98 3.44 -14.63
N GLU A 163 -20.33 2.36 -15.06
CA GLU A 163 -20.21 2.00 -16.48
C GLU A 163 -21.56 1.69 -17.13
N TYR A 164 -22.56 1.38 -16.31
CA TYR A 164 -23.91 1.00 -16.73
C TYR A 164 -24.96 2.05 -16.39
N ALA A 165 -24.58 3.25 -15.95
CA ALA A 165 -25.52 4.31 -15.56
C ALA A 165 -26.55 4.61 -16.65
N ASN A 166 -26.14 4.56 -17.92
CA ASN A 166 -27.01 4.78 -19.07
C ASN A 166 -27.80 3.53 -19.52
N ASN A 167 -27.45 2.33 -19.02
CA ASN A 167 -28.12 1.09 -19.38
C ASN A 167 -28.21 0.11 -18.18
N PRO A 168 -29.04 0.42 -17.19
CA PRO A 168 -29.11 -0.37 -15.96
C PRO A 168 -29.75 -1.77 -16.14
N GLU A 169 -30.53 -1.96 -17.20
CA GLU A 169 -31.06 -3.29 -17.54
C GLU A 169 -29.92 -4.22 -17.96
N LEU A 170 -28.92 -3.72 -18.69
CA LEU A 170 -27.73 -4.46 -19.06
C LEU A 170 -26.92 -4.84 -17.81
N LEU A 171 -26.80 -3.96 -16.82
CA LEU A 171 -26.16 -4.28 -15.55
C LEU A 171 -26.89 -5.44 -14.85
N THR A 172 -28.21 -5.38 -14.79
CA THR A 172 -29.03 -6.45 -14.21
C THR A 172 -28.82 -7.77 -14.93
N ALA A 173 -28.84 -7.76 -16.28
CA ALA A 173 -28.60 -8.94 -17.10
C ALA A 173 -27.18 -9.49 -16.96
N ASN A 174 -26.18 -8.63 -16.76
CA ASN A 174 -24.80 -9.05 -16.52
C ASN A 174 -24.62 -9.63 -15.10
N LEU A 175 -25.23 -9.05 -14.09
CA LEU A 175 -25.13 -9.55 -12.72
C LEU A 175 -25.82 -10.91 -12.53
N PHE A 176 -27.08 -11.01 -12.93
CA PHE A 176 -27.92 -12.20 -12.69
C PHE A 176 -27.89 -13.21 -13.84
N GLY A 177 -27.30 -12.85 -14.98
CA GLY A 177 -27.37 -13.64 -16.19
C GLY A 177 -28.71 -13.45 -16.91
N HIS A 178 -28.80 -14.01 -18.11
CA HIS A 178 -30.00 -13.99 -18.95
C HIS A 178 -30.11 -15.26 -19.80
N VAL A 179 -31.33 -15.58 -20.19
CA VAL A 179 -31.59 -16.63 -21.16
C VAL A 179 -31.65 -16.04 -22.56
N LYS A 180 -31.41 -16.87 -23.57
CA LYS A 180 -31.57 -16.49 -24.97
C LYS A 180 -32.96 -15.91 -25.23
N GLY A 181 -33.01 -14.74 -25.90
CA GLY A 181 -34.26 -14.06 -26.22
C GLY A 181 -34.83 -13.17 -25.08
N ALA A 182 -34.15 -13.05 -23.95
CA ALA A 182 -34.61 -12.24 -22.83
C ALA A 182 -34.77 -10.75 -23.17
N PHE A 183 -33.98 -10.24 -24.11
CA PHE A 183 -34.05 -8.88 -24.64
C PHE A 183 -33.42 -8.81 -26.05
N THR A 184 -33.60 -7.69 -26.74
CA THR A 184 -33.01 -7.48 -28.06
C THR A 184 -31.48 -7.57 -28.03
N GLY A 185 -30.91 -8.58 -28.71
CA GLY A 185 -29.47 -8.86 -28.70
C GLY A 185 -29.03 -10.01 -27.76
N ALA A 186 -29.95 -10.60 -27.01
CA ALA A 186 -29.68 -11.79 -26.21
C ALA A 186 -29.64 -13.05 -27.08
N GLU A 187 -28.56 -13.26 -27.84
CA GLU A 187 -28.41 -14.38 -28.79
C GLU A 187 -28.10 -15.69 -28.12
N LYS A 188 -27.52 -15.68 -26.91
CA LYS A 188 -27.08 -16.86 -26.14
C LYS A 188 -27.46 -16.70 -24.69
N ASP A 189 -27.50 -17.81 -23.96
CA ASP A 189 -27.58 -17.80 -22.51
C ASP A 189 -26.28 -17.24 -21.90
N ASN A 190 -26.42 -16.47 -20.82
CA ASN A 190 -25.31 -15.96 -20.01
C ASN A 190 -25.55 -16.31 -18.54
N GLU A 191 -24.54 -16.87 -17.89
CA GLU A 191 -24.66 -17.30 -16.49
C GLU A 191 -24.69 -16.16 -15.49
N GLY A 192 -24.11 -15.03 -15.85
CA GLY A 192 -24.01 -13.84 -15.02
C GLY A 192 -22.82 -13.85 -14.04
N LEU A 193 -22.51 -12.66 -13.52
CA LEU A 193 -21.35 -12.43 -12.68
C LEU A 193 -21.53 -13.03 -11.27
N ILE A 194 -22.76 -13.18 -10.79
CA ILE A 194 -23.05 -13.86 -9.53
C ILE A 194 -22.65 -15.33 -9.61
N ALA A 195 -22.94 -16.02 -10.72
CA ALA A 195 -22.50 -17.39 -10.93
C ALA A 195 -20.97 -17.49 -11.04
N LEU A 196 -20.33 -16.55 -11.75
CA LEU A 196 -18.88 -16.50 -11.90
C LEU A 196 -18.17 -16.29 -10.55
N ALA A 197 -18.78 -15.52 -9.65
CA ALA A 197 -18.26 -15.23 -8.31
C ALA A 197 -18.57 -16.33 -7.28
N ASP A 198 -19.16 -17.45 -7.68
CA ASP A 198 -19.57 -18.50 -6.76
C ASP A 198 -18.40 -18.97 -5.87
N ASN A 199 -18.66 -19.12 -4.56
CA ASN A 199 -17.66 -19.40 -3.52
C ASN A 199 -16.52 -18.38 -3.43
N GLY A 200 -16.66 -17.22 -4.05
CA GLY A 200 -15.72 -16.11 -4.10
C GLY A 200 -16.27 -14.82 -3.54
N VAL A 201 -15.88 -13.71 -4.17
CA VAL A 201 -16.31 -12.35 -3.82
C VAL A 201 -16.82 -11.63 -5.07
N LEU A 202 -17.99 -11.03 -4.95
CA LEU A 202 -18.53 -10.05 -5.88
C LEU A 202 -18.31 -8.65 -5.28
N PHE A 203 -17.51 -7.84 -5.93
CA PHE A 203 -17.26 -6.45 -5.56
C PHE A 203 -18.04 -5.52 -6.50
N LEU A 204 -18.98 -4.77 -5.93
CA LEU A 204 -19.78 -3.79 -6.64
C LEU A 204 -19.31 -2.39 -6.25
N ASP A 205 -18.63 -1.72 -7.16
CA ASP A 205 -18.17 -0.34 -6.99
C ASP A 205 -19.22 0.66 -7.48
N GLU A 206 -19.25 1.84 -6.86
CA GLU A 206 -20.18 2.94 -7.13
C GLU A 206 -21.65 2.48 -7.15
N VAL A 207 -22.05 1.76 -6.08
CA VAL A 207 -23.37 1.12 -5.98
C VAL A 207 -24.54 2.10 -5.92
N HIS A 208 -24.28 3.38 -5.71
CA HIS A 208 -25.29 4.43 -5.80
C HIS A 208 -25.88 4.58 -7.23
N GLU A 209 -25.19 4.08 -8.25
CA GLU A 209 -25.69 4.02 -9.63
C GLU A 209 -26.67 2.86 -9.89
N LEU A 210 -26.84 1.95 -8.91
CA LEU A 210 -27.81 0.86 -9.03
C LEU A 210 -29.24 1.38 -8.95
N LYS A 211 -30.04 1.09 -9.95
CA LYS A 211 -31.48 1.34 -9.89
C LYS A 211 -32.18 0.49 -8.84
N ALA A 212 -33.30 0.99 -8.34
CA ALA A 212 -34.10 0.34 -7.29
C ALA A 212 -34.41 -1.14 -7.59
N GLU A 213 -34.78 -1.46 -8.82
CA GLU A 213 -35.08 -2.83 -9.26
C GLU A 213 -33.89 -3.79 -9.12
N CYS A 214 -32.69 -3.33 -9.46
CA CYS A 214 -31.47 -4.13 -9.29
C CYS A 214 -31.13 -4.31 -7.81
N GLN A 215 -31.31 -3.26 -7.00
CA GLN A 215 -31.13 -3.32 -5.54
C GLN A 215 -32.11 -4.33 -4.89
N GLU A 216 -33.37 -4.38 -5.35
CA GLU A 216 -34.38 -5.36 -4.88
C GLU A 216 -33.99 -6.81 -5.24
N LYS A 217 -33.50 -7.05 -6.44
CA LYS A 217 -33.01 -8.39 -6.82
C LYS A 217 -31.80 -8.80 -6.01
N LEU A 218 -30.85 -7.90 -5.78
CA LEU A 218 -29.69 -8.14 -4.91
C LEU A 218 -30.11 -8.45 -3.47
N PHE A 219 -31.10 -7.72 -2.95
CA PHE A 219 -31.68 -7.96 -1.64
C PHE A 219 -32.21 -9.39 -1.51
N LEU A 220 -33.00 -9.87 -2.48
CA LEU A 220 -33.53 -11.23 -2.48
C LEU A 220 -32.40 -12.28 -2.52
N PHE A 221 -31.41 -12.04 -3.37
CA PHE A 221 -30.23 -12.90 -3.47
C PHE A 221 -29.45 -12.97 -2.15
N MET A 222 -29.25 -11.83 -1.48
CA MET A 222 -28.54 -11.77 -0.19
C MET A 222 -29.27 -12.52 0.92
N ASP A 223 -30.60 -12.54 0.90
CA ASP A 223 -31.41 -13.22 1.92
C ASP A 223 -31.41 -14.75 1.75
N GLN A 224 -31.48 -15.23 0.51
CA GLN A 224 -31.77 -16.64 0.22
C GLN A 224 -30.64 -17.36 -0.56
N GLY A 225 -29.68 -16.62 -1.10
CA GLY A 225 -28.63 -17.17 -1.95
C GLY A 225 -29.14 -17.70 -3.31
N ILE A 226 -30.37 -17.31 -3.68
CA ILE A 226 -31.02 -17.76 -4.93
C ILE A 226 -31.47 -16.57 -5.78
N TYR A 227 -31.55 -16.76 -7.07
CA TYR A 227 -31.95 -15.73 -8.04
C TYR A 227 -32.51 -16.35 -9.31
N HIS A 228 -33.18 -15.52 -10.13
CA HIS A 228 -33.60 -15.84 -11.48
C HIS A 228 -32.68 -15.15 -12.50
N ARG A 229 -32.40 -15.79 -13.60
CA ARG A 229 -31.85 -15.13 -14.79
C ARG A 229 -32.89 -14.23 -15.44
N VAL A 230 -32.46 -13.17 -16.08
CA VAL A 230 -33.38 -12.29 -16.82
C VAL A 230 -34.04 -13.08 -17.96
N GLY A 231 -35.35 -13.02 -18.02
CA GLY A 231 -36.16 -13.78 -18.98
C GLY A 231 -36.51 -15.21 -18.56
N ASP A 232 -36.06 -15.67 -17.38
CA ASP A 232 -36.39 -16.99 -16.83
C ASP A 232 -36.98 -16.82 -15.41
N ASN A 233 -38.28 -16.91 -15.27
CA ASN A 233 -38.97 -16.80 -13.99
C ASN A 233 -39.32 -18.15 -13.36
N GLU A 234 -39.00 -19.25 -14.02
CA GLU A 234 -39.37 -20.60 -13.57
C GLU A 234 -38.22 -21.27 -12.82
N LYS A 235 -36.97 -21.05 -13.25
CA LYS A 235 -35.82 -21.72 -12.71
C LYS A 235 -35.06 -20.86 -11.70
N TRP A 236 -34.93 -21.40 -10.48
CA TRP A 236 -34.07 -20.84 -9.44
C TRP A 236 -32.62 -21.30 -9.62
N TYR A 237 -31.71 -20.33 -9.58
CA TYR A 237 -30.28 -20.55 -9.53
C TYR A 237 -29.76 -20.26 -8.13
N LYS A 238 -28.76 -20.97 -7.68
CA LYS A 238 -28.15 -20.79 -6.36
C LYS A 238 -26.69 -20.46 -6.50
N SER A 239 -26.20 -19.53 -5.68
CA SER A 239 -24.78 -19.20 -5.58
C SER A 239 -24.43 -18.79 -4.16
N ASN A 240 -23.19 -19.08 -3.75
CA ASN A 240 -22.65 -18.73 -2.46
C ASN A 240 -21.56 -17.65 -2.62
N VAL A 241 -21.96 -16.40 -2.67
CA VAL A 241 -21.10 -15.27 -2.97
C VAL A 241 -21.03 -14.33 -1.76
N ARG A 242 -19.82 -13.89 -1.42
CA ARG A 242 -19.62 -12.78 -0.48
C ARG A 242 -19.69 -11.48 -1.23
N ILE A 243 -20.57 -10.57 -0.81
CA ILE A 243 -20.74 -9.30 -1.52
C ILE A 243 -20.05 -8.19 -0.75
N VAL A 244 -19.22 -7.42 -1.47
CA VAL A 244 -18.60 -6.20 -1.00
C VAL A 244 -19.10 -5.05 -1.86
N PHE A 245 -19.75 -4.10 -1.24
CA PHE A 245 -20.25 -2.88 -1.89
C PHE A 245 -19.27 -1.74 -1.65
N ALA A 246 -19.22 -0.77 -2.58
CA ALA A 246 -18.50 0.48 -2.37
C ALA A 246 -19.29 1.67 -2.93
N THR A 247 -19.21 2.80 -2.24
CA THR A 247 -19.84 4.05 -2.67
C THR A 247 -19.05 5.27 -2.21
N THR A 248 -19.13 6.33 -3.00
CA THR A 248 -18.63 7.67 -2.64
C THR A 248 -19.72 8.53 -2.03
N GLU A 249 -20.97 8.20 -2.28
CA GLU A 249 -22.15 8.94 -1.81
C GLU A 249 -22.64 8.42 -0.45
N ASN A 250 -23.39 9.27 0.29
CA ASN A 250 -23.96 8.88 1.57
C ASN A 250 -24.95 7.70 1.38
N PRO A 251 -24.64 6.50 1.94
CA PRO A 251 -25.46 5.31 1.69
C PRO A 251 -26.91 5.44 2.08
N ASP A 252 -27.21 6.15 3.17
CA ASP A 252 -28.58 6.32 3.69
C ASP A 252 -29.46 7.16 2.72
N LYS A 253 -28.85 7.93 1.84
CA LYS A 253 -29.54 8.78 0.87
C LYS A 253 -29.76 8.11 -0.50
N VAL A 254 -28.84 7.21 -0.87
CA VAL A 254 -28.78 6.68 -2.25
C VAL A 254 -29.16 5.21 -2.36
N LEU A 255 -29.10 4.45 -1.26
CA LEU A 255 -29.47 3.05 -1.26
C LEU A 255 -30.84 2.83 -0.60
N LEU A 256 -31.57 1.83 -1.10
CA LEU A 256 -32.84 1.44 -0.51
C LEU A 256 -32.66 1.00 0.94
N LYS A 257 -33.55 1.42 1.83
CA LYS A 257 -33.55 1.00 3.24
C LYS A 257 -33.63 -0.52 3.41
N THR A 258 -34.30 -1.19 2.48
CA THR A 258 -34.40 -2.67 2.44
C THR A 258 -33.04 -3.32 2.19
N LEU A 259 -32.23 -2.79 1.28
CA LEU A 259 -30.88 -3.25 1.01
C LEU A 259 -29.95 -2.94 2.19
N MET A 260 -29.99 -1.71 2.71
CA MET A 260 -29.16 -1.29 3.86
C MET A 260 -29.37 -2.14 5.11
N ARG A 261 -30.59 -2.62 5.37
CA ARG A 261 -30.86 -3.53 6.48
C ARG A 261 -30.16 -4.89 6.38
N ARG A 262 -29.71 -5.29 5.19
CA ARG A 262 -28.97 -6.55 4.91
C ARG A 262 -27.46 -6.36 4.88
N ILE A 263 -27.00 -5.12 4.96
CA ILE A 263 -25.58 -4.79 5.04
C ILE A 263 -25.27 -4.40 6.49
N PRO A 264 -24.90 -5.36 7.34
CA PRO A 264 -24.72 -5.10 8.78
C PRO A 264 -23.47 -4.27 9.08
N MET A 265 -22.54 -4.18 8.11
CA MET A 265 -21.28 -3.51 8.31
C MET A 265 -21.03 -2.44 7.24
N THR A 266 -21.13 -1.17 7.64
CA THR A 266 -20.65 -0.03 6.85
C THR A 266 -19.30 0.40 7.41
N ILE A 267 -18.28 0.36 6.56
CA ILE A 267 -16.89 0.63 6.91
C ILE A 267 -16.48 1.94 6.23
N THR A 268 -16.23 2.97 7.04
CA THR A 268 -15.80 4.28 6.52
C THR A 268 -14.29 4.29 6.30
N ILE A 269 -13.87 4.72 5.11
CA ILE A 269 -12.47 4.85 4.73
C ILE A 269 -12.09 6.33 4.79
N PRO A 270 -11.10 6.70 5.62
CA PRO A 270 -10.71 8.10 5.79
C PRO A 270 -10.10 8.67 4.51
N SER A 271 -10.31 9.97 4.29
CA SER A 271 -9.64 10.73 3.23
C SER A 271 -8.13 10.82 3.49
N LEU A 272 -7.36 11.18 2.46
CA LEU A 272 -5.91 11.37 2.60
C LEU A 272 -5.55 12.43 3.66
N GLU A 273 -6.34 13.49 3.76
CA GLU A 273 -6.14 14.53 4.79
C GLU A 273 -6.32 14.01 6.22
N GLN A 274 -7.25 13.06 6.41
CA GLN A 274 -7.52 12.46 7.72
C GLN A 274 -6.49 11.40 8.13
N ARG A 275 -5.66 10.92 7.18
CA ARG A 275 -4.66 9.86 7.45
C ARG A 275 -3.38 10.36 8.10
N GLY A 276 -3.17 11.67 8.12
CA GLY A 276 -1.98 12.29 8.71
C GLY A 276 -0.76 12.31 7.79
N THR A 277 0.21 13.13 8.19
CA THR A 277 1.40 13.43 7.36
C THR A 277 2.30 12.21 7.19
N GLN A 278 2.49 11.41 8.25
CA GLN A 278 3.36 10.23 8.21
C GLN A 278 2.92 9.22 7.15
N GLU A 279 1.64 8.89 7.10
CA GLU A 279 1.11 7.98 6.09
C GLU A 279 1.22 8.57 4.67
N ARG A 280 1.10 9.88 4.54
CA ARG A 280 1.28 10.55 3.26
C ARG A 280 2.72 10.45 2.74
N ILE A 281 3.72 10.53 3.64
CA ILE A 281 5.12 10.29 3.30
C ILE A 281 5.34 8.84 2.85
N GLU A 282 4.80 7.88 3.57
CA GLU A 282 4.88 6.47 3.19
C GLU A 282 4.21 6.20 1.84
N LEU A 283 3.09 6.86 1.55
CA LEU A 283 2.43 6.79 0.25
C LEU A 283 3.29 7.38 -0.86
N LEU A 284 3.89 8.57 -0.63
CA LEU A 284 4.81 9.20 -1.58
C LEU A 284 6.00 8.29 -1.86
N TYR A 285 6.64 7.77 -0.82
CA TYR A 285 7.75 6.82 -0.97
C TYR A 285 7.35 5.61 -1.83
N ASN A 286 6.22 4.96 -1.50
CA ASN A 286 5.78 3.79 -2.24
C ASN A 286 5.43 4.11 -3.71
N ILE A 287 4.83 5.27 -3.99
CA ILE A 287 4.48 5.67 -5.35
C ILE A 287 5.75 5.97 -6.15
N PHE A 288 6.67 6.75 -5.60
CA PHE A 288 7.94 7.07 -6.27
C PHE A 288 8.81 5.84 -6.49
N SER A 289 8.94 4.96 -5.49
CA SER A 289 9.70 3.69 -5.65
C SER A 289 9.10 2.77 -6.73
N GLN A 290 7.78 2.83 -6.97
CA GLN A 290 7.17 2.12 -8.09
C GLN A 290 7.54 2.77 -9.44
N GLU A 291 7.61 4.10 -9.51
CA GLU A 291 8.02 4.81 -10.72
C GLU A 291 9.52 4.64 -10.98
N GLU A 292 10.39 4.61 -9.96
CA GLU A 292 11.83 4.27 -10.12
C GLU A 292 12.02 2.90 -10.78
N LYS A 293 11.32 1.88 -10.28
CA LYS A 293 11.35 0.52 -10.86
C LYS A 293 10.81 0.49 -12.29
N ARG A 294 9.79 1.31 -12.58
CA ARG A 294 9.16 1.37 -13.91
C ARG A 294 10.02 2.09 -14.94
N LEU A 295 10.72 3.15 -14.52
CA LEU A 295 11.56 4.00 -15.36
C LEU A 295 13.00 3.53 -15.41
N ASP A 296 13.36 2.55 -14.60
CA ASP A 296 14.73 2.04 -14.42
C ASP A 296 15.73 3.18 -14.18
N CYS A 297 15.44 4.00 -13.16
CA CYS A 297 16.28 5.14 -12.77
C CYS A 297 16.02 5.55 -11.32
N GLN A 298 17.00 6.22 -10.72
CA GLN A 298 16.83 6.89 -9.44
C GLN A 298 16.10 8.22 -9.62
N ILE A 299 15.19 8.54 -8.69
CA ILE A 299 14.45 9.79 -8.71
C ILE A 299 14.92 10.67 -7.56
N LYS A 300 15.26 11.92 -7.88
CA LYS A 300 15.47 12.97 -6.89
C LYS A 300 14.61 14.18 -7.22
N MET A 301 14.16 14.87 -6.18
CA MET A 301 13.27 16.02 -6.33
C MET A 301 13.72 17.19 -5.48
N SER A 302 13.39 18.40 -5.88
CA SER A 302 13.64 19.57 -5.04
C SER A 302 12.76 19.53 -3.77
N SER A 303 13.27 20.08 -2.67
CA SER A 303 12.53 20.20 -1.42
C SER A 303 11.17 20.90 -1.59
N LYS A 304 11.07 21.82 -2.54
CA LYS A 304 9.80 22.50 -2.89
C LYS A 304 8.77 21.55 -3.49
N VAL A 305 9.20 20.64 -4.38
CA VAL A 305 8.32 19.59 -4.94
C VAL A 305 7.83 18.65 -3.83
N TYR A 306 8.75 18.17 -2.99
CA TYR A 306 8.39 17.33 -1.86
C TYR A 306 7.35 17.97 -0.95
N ASN A 307 7.60 19.22 -0.53
CA ASN A 307 6.68 19.97 0.32
C ASN A 307 5.34 20.26 -0.36
N ALA A 308 5.33 20.55 -1.65
CA ALA A 308 4.11 20.72 -2.43
C ALA A 308 3.28 19.44 -2.43
N LEU A 309 3.88 18.30 -2.75
CA LEU A 309 3.19 16.99 -2.73
C LEU A 309 2.73 16.59 -1.32
N LEU A 310 3.48 16.99 -0.28
CA LEU A 310 3.15 16.65 1.10
C LEU A 310 2.04 17.51 1.69
N GLN A 311 1.97 18.80 1.35
CA GLN A 311 1.11 19.78 2.03
C GLN A 311 -0.11 20.21 1.21
N SER A 312 -0.10 20.07 -0.11
CA SER A 312 -1.20 20.50 -0.96
C SER A 312 -2.49 19.71 -0.69
N LYS A 313 -3.62 20.38 -0.85
CA LYS A 313 -4.92 19.73 -0.79
C LYS A 313 -5.10 18.82 -1.99
N MET A 314 -5.56 17.61 -1.74
CA MET A 314 -5.76 16.56 -2.74
C MET A 314 -7.20 16.05 -2.67
N PRO A 315 -8.18 16.75 -3.25
CA PRO A 315 -9.59 16.31 -3.24
C PRO A 315 -9.80 14.92 -3.88
N GLY A 316 -8.96 14.54 -4.84
CA GLY A 316 -8.94 13.20 -5.43
C GLY A 316 -8.13 12.17 -4.61
N ASN A 317 -7.72 12.51 -3.39
CA ASN A 317 -7.06 11.64 -2.42
C ASN A 317 -5.80 10.94 -2.98
N ILE A 318 -5.60 9.65 -2.68
CA ILE A 318 -4.42 8.88 -3.12
C ILE A 318 -4.39 8.75 -4.65
N GLY A 319 -5.55 8.68 -5.28
CA GLY A 319 -5.63 8.66 -6.75
C GLY A 319 -5.00 9.91 -7.37
N GLN A 320 -5.32 11.11 -6.84
CA GLN A 320 -4.74 12.37 -7.29
C GLN A 320 -3.25 12.44 -6.91
N LEU A 321 -2.85 12.02 -5.71
CA LEU A 321 -1.45 11.99 -5.30
C LEU A 321 -0.62 11.15 -6.29
N LYS A 322 -1.11 9.96 -6.64
CA LYS A 322 -0.46 9.06 -7.61
C LYS A 322 -0.36 9.71 -9.00
N SER A 323 -1.43 10.25 -9.52
CA SER A 323 -1.40 10.91 -10.83
C SER A 323 -0.53 12.16 -10.84
N SER A 324 -0.45 12.90 -9.73
CA SER A 324 0.46 14.04 -9.58
C SER A 324 1.93 13.62 -9.63
N VAL A 325 2.31 12.57 -8.91
CA VAL A 325 3.66 12.00 -8.96
C VAL A 325 3.99 11.54 -10.39
N GLN A 326 3.08 10.82 -11.03
CA GLN A 326 3.27 10.37 -12.42
C GLN A 326 3.43 11.54 -13.38
N SER A 327 2.64 12.60 -13.22
CA SER A 327 2.79 13.82 -14.04
C SER A 327 4.16 14.48 -13.83
N CYS A 328 4.65 14.54 -12.60
CA CYS A 328 6.00 15.04 -12.32
C CYS A 328 7.07 14.23 -13.06
N CYS A 329 7.00 12.89 -12.98
CA CYS A 329 7.93 12.01 -13.68
C CYS A 329 7.84 12.18 -15.21
N ILE A 330 6.63 12.29 -15.76
CA ILE A 330 6.42 12.49 -17.20
C ILE A 330 7.01 13.83 -17.65
N ASN A 331 6.76 14.91 -16.93
CA ASN A 331 7.23 16.25 -17.27
C ASN A 331 8.77 16.36 -17.22
N SER A 332 9.41 15.56 -16.35
CA SER A 332 10.88 15.53 -16.21
C SER A 332 11.56 14.42 -17.04
N LEU A 333 10.81 13.60 -17.78
CA LEU A 333 11.36 12.38 -18.41
C LEU A 333 12.49 12.66 -19.40
N PHE A 334 12.44 13.79 -20.11
CA PHE A 334 13.47 14.20 -21.08
C PHE A 334 14.70 14.84 -20.42
N ASP A 335 14.62 15.15 -19.12
CA ASP A 335 15.72 15.74 -18.33
C ASP A 335 16.51 14.65 -17.59
N LYS A 336 16.27 13.37 -17.92
CA LYS A 336 17.01 12.23 -17.36
C LYS A 336 18.47 12.27 -17.76
N VAL A 337 19.39 12.28 -16.79
CA VAL A 337 20.85 12.29 -17.00
C VAL A 337 21.49 11.18 -16.16
N ASN A 338 22.31 10.33 -16.75
CA ASN A 338 23.08 9.27 -16.07
C ASN A 338 22.23 8.36 -15.14
N ASP A 339 21.06 7.90 -15.63
CA ASP A 339 20.11 7.09 -14.87
C ASP A 339 19.50 7.76 -13.63
N GLU A 340 19.60 9.10 -13.55
CA GLU A 340 18.89 9.91 -12.57
C GLU A 340 17.80 10.77 -13.24
N LEU A 341 16.61 10.78 -12.65
CA LEU A 341 15.52 11.67 -13.00
C LEU A 341 15.40 12.78 -11.96
N VAL A 342 15.57 14.02 -12.39
CA VAL A 342 15.51 15.21 -11.51
C VAL A 342 14.15 15.88 -11.68
N ILE A 343 13.38 15.97 -10.58
CA ILE A 343 12.08 16.63 -10.57
C ILE A 343 12.21 18.03 -10.00
N HIS A 344 11.98 19.02 -10.85
CA HIS A 344 11.98 20.44 -10.52
C HIS A 344 10.57 20.96 -10.23
N LEU A 345 10.45 22.16 -9.68
CA LEU A 345 9.17 22.76 -9.29
C LEU A 345 8.19 22.93 -10.48
N ASP A 346 8.71 23.26 -11.66
CA ASP A 346 7.96 23.44 -12.88
C ASP A 346 7.39 22.13 -13.47
N SER A 347 7.90 20.99 -12.99
CA SER A 347 7.38 19.66 -13.33
C SER A 347 6.05 19.33 -12.62
N LEU A 348 5.67 20.10 -11.59
CA LEU A 348 4.40 19.92 -10.89
C LEU A 348 3.19 20.19 -11.78
N PRO A 349 2.08 19.47 -11.59
CA PRO A 349 0.79 19.81 -12.18
C PRO A 349 0.38 21.25 -11.86
N LYS A 350 -0.32 21.90 -12.80
CA LYS A 350 -0.69 23.32 -12.70
C LYS A 350 -1.50 23.67 -11.45
N ASP A 351 -2.39 22.78 -11.04
CA ASP A 351 -3.20 22.95 -9.83
C ASP A 351 -2.36 22.95 -8.54
N LEU A 352 -1.31 22.14 -8.46
CA LEU A 352 -0.37 22.13 -7.35
C LEU A 352 0.57 23.33 -7.39
N LEU A 353 1.05 23.72 -8.57
CA LEU A 353 1.83 24.95 -8.72
C LEU A 353 1.06 26.18 -8.24
N GLN A 354 -0.22 26.30 -8.60
CA GLN A 354 -1.07 27.40 -8.12
C GLN A 354 -1.21 27.40 -6.59
N GLN A 355 -1.35 26.22 -5.97
CA GLN A 355 -1.38 26.12 -4.50
C GLN A 355 -0.04 26.53 -3.85
N VAL A 356 1.09 26.17 -4.44
CA VAL A 356 2.43 26.60 -3.98
C VAL A 356 2.56 28.11 -4.04
N TYR A 357 2.21 28.73 -5.16
CA TYR A 357 2.30 30.19 -5.32
C TYR A 357 1.31 30.95 -4.43
N ALA A 358 0.12 30.41 -4.17
CA ALA A 358 -0.86 31.03 -3.26
C ALA A 358 -0.41 30.97 -1.79
N ASN A 359 0.37 29.99 -1.40
CA ASN A 359 0.82 29.76 -0.03
C ASN A 359 2.18 30.41 0.31
N GLN A 360 2.65 31.41 -0.43
CA GLN A 360 3.97 32.06 -0.36
C GLN A 360 4.46 32.52 1.03
N LYS A 361 4.35 31.69 2.07
CA LYS A 361 4.92 31.98 3.40
C LYS A 361 6.28 31.31 3.70
N THR A 362 6.80 30.50 2.81
CA THR A 362 8.10 29.84 3.01
C THR A 362 8.95 29.98 1.77
N VAL A 363 9.77 31.03 1.75
CA VAL A 363 11.01 31.04 0.95
C VAL A 363 11.93 30.05 1.68
N LEU A 364 11.86 28.78 1.32
CA LEU A 364 12.93 27.84 1.60
C LEU A 364 13.98 28.05 0.52
N ASP A 365 15.21 28.24 0.92
CA ASP A 365 16.38 28.40 0.04
C ASP A 365 16.48 27.24 -0.95
N ASP A 366 16.98 27.54 -2.13
CA ASP A 366 16.54 26.93 -3.36
C ASP A 366 17.14 25.59 -3.72
N ASP A 367 18.09 24.97 -3.25
CA ASP A 367 18.78 23.91 -3.99
C ASP A 367 19.02 22.58 -3.25
N GLU A 368 18.20 22.26 -2.25
CA GLU A 368 18.29 20.93 -1.65
C GLU A 368 17.47 19.93 -2.46
N TYR A 369 18.15 18.90 -2.97
CA TYR A 369 17.54 17.77 -3.67
C TYR A 369 17.50 16.55 -2.76
N ILE A 370 16.35 15.88 -2.74
CA ILE A 370 16.05 14.75 -1.86
C ILE A 370 15.84 13.52 -2.74
N TYR A 371 16.56 12.42 -2.47
CA TYR A 371 16.30 11.14 -3.08
C TYR A 371 15.07 10.47 -2.46
N VAL A 372 14.42 9.59 -3.22
CA VAL A 372 13.23 8.88 -2.75
C VAL A 372 13.49 8.13 -1.45
N ASP A 373 14.63 7.50 -1.32
CA ASP A 373 15.01 6.75 -0.10
C ASP A 373 15.18 7.63 1.14
N ASP A 374 15.46 8.93 0.96
CA ASP A 374 15.69 9.88 2.05
C ASP A 374 14.44 10.66 2.48
N LEU A 375 13.29 10.48 1.82
CA LEU A 375 12.07 11.26 2.08
C LEU A 375 11.65 11.25 3.56
N GLN A 376 11.75 10.11 4.24
CA GLN A 376 11.41 9.98 5.65
C GLN A 376 12.41 10.68 6.56
N GLY A 377 13.70 10.53 6.27
CA GLY A 377 14.80 11.17 7.02
C GLY A 377 14.73 12.69 6.91
N TYR A 378 14.48 13.21 5.72
CA TYR A 378 14.32 14.64 5.47
C TYR A 378 13.17 15.24 6.27
N TYR A 379 12.00 14.59 6.30
CA TYR A 379 10.86 15.07 7.09
C TYR A 379 11.17 15.12 8.59
N ASN A 380 11.81 14.10 9.14
CA ASN A 380 12.15 14.05 10.55
C ASN A 380 13.16 15.15 10.92
N GLY A 381 14.20 15.36 10.12
CA GLY A 381 15.17 16.43 10.30
C GLY A 381 14.53 17.82 10.25
N THR A 382 13.68 18.06 9.24
CA THR A 382 12.96 19.34 9.12
C THR A 382 12.03 19.60 10.31
N LYS A 383 11.35 18.57 10.79
CA LYS A 383 10.48 18.67 11.98
C LYS A 383 11.25 19.02 13.25
N GLU A 384 12.42 18.42 13.45
CA GLU A 384 13.29 18.73 14.59
C GLU A 384 13.78 20.18 14.54
N ILE A 385 14.21 20.67 13.37
CA ILE A 385 14.62 22.06 13.16
C ILE A 385 13.47 23.03 13.45
N LEU A 386 12.25 22.74 12.99
CA LEU A 386 11.08 23.58 13.26
C LEU A 386 10.75 23.62 14.76
N GLN A 387 10.79 22.48 15.45
CA GLN A 387 10.57 22.42 16.89
C GLN A 387 11.65 23.20 17.66
N LEU A 388 12.90 23.14 17.21
CA LEU A 388 14.00 23.91 17.79
C LEU A 388 13.78 25.43 17.60
N ASN A 389 13.39 25.84 16.40
CA ASN A 389 13.08 27.23 16.07
C ASN A 389 11.89 27.76 16.87
N ASP A 390 10.82 26.97 17.05
CA ASP A 390 9.67 27.37 17.88
C ASP A 390 10.06 27.52 19.34
N SER A 391 10.92 26.65 19.87
CA SER A 391 11.47 26.74 21.22
C SER A 391 12.33 27.97 21.38
N LEU A 392 13.19 28.27 20.41
CA LEU A 392 14.03 29.48 20.40
C LEU A 392 13.18 30.75 20.29
N LEU A 393 12.14 30.77 19.50
CA LEU A 393 11.19 31.89 19.39
C LEU A 393 10.42 32.10 20.68
N ALA A 394 9.99 31.03 21.35
CA ALA A 394 9.33 31.13 22.66
C ALA A 394 10.28 31.70 23.72
N CYS A 395 11.53 31.23 23.75
CA CYS A 395 12.56 31.76 24.62
C CYS A 395 12.89 33.25 24.34
N TYR A 396 12.96 33.63 23.04
CA TYR A 396 13.18 35.02 22.65
C TYR A 396 12.01 35.93 23.03
N ARG A 397 10.77 35.49 22.93
CA ARG A 397 9.59 36.23 23.38
C ARG A 397 9.65 36.48 24.90
N LYS A 398 9.97 35.44 25.68
CA LYS A 398 10.13 35.52 27.12
C LYS A 398 11.27 36.47 27.51
N TYR A 399 12.41 36.41 26.80
CA TYR A 399 13.50 37.37 26.96
C TYR A 399 13.04 38.82 26.74
N LYS A 400 12.27 39.09 25.70
CA LYS A 400 11.77 40.41 25.36
C LYS A 400 10.77 40.95 26.39
N GLU A 401 9.99 40.07 27.01
CA GLU A 401 9.04 40.40 28.08
C GLU A 401 9.76 40.69 29.41
N GLU A 402 10.83 39.95 29.72
CA GLU A 402 11.58 40.05 30.98
C GLU A 402 12.68 41.14 30.97
N HIS A 403 12.94 41.83 29.84
CA HIS A 403 13.98 42.89 29.70
C HIS A 403 15.39 42.44 30.13
N THR A 404 15.70 41.16 30.07
CA THR A 404 17.02 40.61 30.40
C THR A 404 18.04 40.87 29.30
N SER A 405 19.34 40.91 29.62
CA SER A 405 20.38 41.13 28.61
C SER A 405 20.54 39.90 27.69
N LEU A 406 20.99 40.11 26.46
CA LEU A 406 21.21 39.02 25.50
C LEU A 406 22.25 38.00 26.02
N SER A 407 23.23 38.46 26.80
CA SER A 407 24.23 37.60 27.45
C SER A 407 23.62 36.72 28.53
N ASP A 408 22.63 37.22 29.28
CA ASP A 408 21.92 36.44 30.30
C ASP A 408 20.98 35.43 29.70
N PHE A 409 20.39 35.72 28.53
CA PHE A 409 19.59 34.80 27.74
C PHE A 409 20.44 33.63 27.24
N MET A 410 21.62 33.92 26.70
CA MET A 410 22.53 32.87 26.15
C MET A 410 23.18 32.02 27.26
N ALA A 411 23.32 32.55 28.48
CA ALA A 411 23.91 31.85 29.62
C ALA A 411 22.92 30.97 30.39
N LYS A 412 21.61 31.28 30.35
CA LYS A 412 20.57 30.55 31.08
C LYS A 412 19.96 29.40 30.27
N ASP A 413 20.40 28.22 30.62
CA ASP A 413 19.69 26.90 30.57
C ASP A 413 19.14 26.35 29.23
N THR A 414 18.97 27.10 28.16
CA THR A 414 18.35 26.53 26.96
C THR A 414 19.39 25.80 26.09
N PHE A 415 20.63 26.32 26.07
CA PHE A 415 21.74 25.65 25.35
C PHE A 415 22.29 24.41 26.09
N ASN A 416 22.20 24.37 27.43
CA ASN A 416 22.65 23.20 28.18
C ASN A 416 21.66 22.02 28.18
N LYS A 417 20.38 22.26 27.87
CA LYS A 417 19.37 21.21 27.77
C LYS A 417 19.30 20.52 26.39
N THR A 418 19.83 21.17 25.36
CA THR A 418 19.81 20.63 23.98
C THR A 418 21.06 19.85 23.58
N GLY A 419 22.03 19.67 24.48
CA GLY A 419 23.18 18.78 24.22
C GLY A 419 24.19 19.23 23.17
N TYR A 420 24.07 20.46 22.63
CA TYR A 420 25.04 20.99 21.68
C TYR A 420 26.30 21.50 22.45
N ARG A 421 27.24 20.59 22.70
CA ARG A 421 28.64 20.97 22.95
C ARG A 421 29.31 21.13 21.58
N HIS A 422 29.84 22.32 21.37
CA HIS A 422 30.76 22.59 20.27
C HIS A 422 31.92 21.58 20.25
N HIS A 423 32.10 20.96 19.11
CA HIS A 423 33.43 20.56 18.61
C HIS A 423 33.70 21.31 17.32
#